data_5145b40ad11739c35365230b13bfcb36
#
_entry.id   5145b40ad11739c35365230b13bfcb36
#
_cell.length_a   1.000
_cell.length_b   1.000
_cell.length_c   1.000
_cell.angle_alpha   90.00
_cell.angle_beta   90.00
_cell.angle_gamma   90.00
#
_symmetry.space_group_name_H-M   'P 1'
#
loop_
_entity.id
_entity.type
_entity.pdbx_description
1 polymer ?
#
loop_
_entity_poly.entity_id
_entity_poly.type
_entity_poly.pdbx_seq_one_letter_code
_entity_poly.pdbx_strand_id
1 'polypeptide(L)' 'MTAKEAFADPERREAFFALAARVFGVGRAEIGEATAYESVPGWDSVNHLRLVMETERAFGVRYPLERIPRLTTLADFLEA' A
#
# COMPACT_ATOMS: atom_id res chain seq x y z
N MET A 1 3.59 13.50 -7.69
CA MET A 1 3.43 12.28 -8.52
C MET A 1 2.31 11.44 -7.94
N THR A 2 1.44 10.89 -8.80
CA THR A 2 0.39 9.99 -8.33
C THR A 2 0.97 8.60 -8.11
N ALA A 3 0.25 7.79 -7.32
CA ALA A 3 0.67 6.41 -7.10
C ALA A 3 0.70 5.64 -8.43
N LYS A 4 -0.30 5.85 -9.28
CA LYS A 4 -0.36 5.18 -10.57
C LYS A 4 0.88 5.45 -11.41
N GLU A 5 1.36 6.68 -11.42
CA GLU A 5 2.57 7.05 -12.16
C GLU A 5 3.81 6.38 -11.56
N ALA A 6 3.94 6.45 -10.23
CA ALA A 6 5.09 5.88 -9.55
C ALA A 6 5.16 4.37 -9.72
N PHE A 7 4.02 3.70 -9.61
CA PHE A 7 3.96 2.25 -9.63
C PHE A 7 3.77 1.65 -11.03
N ALA A 8 3.90 2.45 -12.05
CA ALA A 8 4.12 1.94 -13.41
C ALA A 8 5.50 1.25 -13.49
N ASP A 9 6.42 1.61 -12.61
CA ASP A 9 7.75 0.99 -12.54
C ASP A 9 7.69 -0.31 -11.72
N PRO A 10 8.04 -1.47 -12.31
CA PRO A 10 7.98 -2.75 -11.61
C PRO A 10 8.84 -2.80 -10.34
N GLU A 11 9.99 -2.14 -10.33
CA GLU A 11 10.84 -2.13 -9.14
C GLU A 11 10.18 -1.39 -7.98
N ARG A 12 9.49 -0.29 -8.27
CA ARG A 12 8.76 0.46 -7.25
C ARG A 12 7.56 -0.34 -6.74
N ARG A 13 6.88 -1.07 -7.63
CA ARG A 13 5.78 -1.93 -7.20
C ARG A 13 6.27 -2.98 -6.22
N GLU A 14 7.38 -3.63 -6.52
CA GLU A 14 7.92 -4.65 -5.63
C GLU A 14 8.37 -4.03 -4.30
N ALA A 15 8.98 -2.85 -4.33
CA ALA A 15 9.37 -2.14 -3.12
C ALA A 15 8.16 -1.77 -2.27
N PHE A 16 7.03 -1.43 -2.91
CA PHE A 16 5.77 -1.17 -2.20
C PHE A 16 5.28 -2.42 -1.46
N PHE A 17 5.28 -3.57 -2.15
CA PHE A 17 4.85 -4.81 -1.50
C PHE A 17 5.76 -5.18 -0.33
N ALA A 18 7.07 -4.97 -0.46
CA ALA A 18 8.00 -5.21 0.64
C ALA A 18 7.69 -4.29 1.83
N LEU A 19 7.36 -3.04 1.55
CA LEU A 19 6.97 -2.08 2.59
C LEU A 19 5.68 -2.52 3.27
N ALA A 20 4.67 -2.91 2.48
CA ALA A 20 3.38 -3.35 3.02
C ALA A 20 3.56 -4.59 3.90
N ALA A 21 4.37 -5.55 3.46
CA ALA A 21 4.66 -6.75 4.25
C ALA A 21 5.27 -6.38 5.60
N ARG A 22 6.18 -5.42 5.60
CA ARG A 22 6.82 -4.93 6.82
C ARG A 22 5.82 -4.26 7.76
N VAL A 23 4.97 -3.40 7.22
CA VAL A 23 3.95 -2.71 8.02
C VAL A 23 2.98 -3.71 8.63
N PHE A 24 2.57 -4.72 7.87
CA PHE A 24 1.61 -5.71 8.34
C PHE A 24 2.24 -6.80 9.20
N GLY A 25 3.57 -6.91 9.20
CA GLY A 25 4.26 -7.96 9.94
C GLY A 25 4.09 -9.34 9.35
N VAL A 26 4.00 -9.44 8.02
CA VAL A 26 3.84 -10.71 7.30
C VAL A 26 4.96 -10.87 6.28
N GLY A 27 5.08 -12.07 5.72
CA GLY A 27 6.05 -12.33 4.66
C GLY A 27 5.58 -11.76 3.33
N ARG A 28 6.53 -11.38 2.47
CA ARG A 28 6.20 -10.82 1.16
C ARG A 28 5.30 -11.77 0.34
N ALA A 29 5.53 -13.08 0.45
CA ALA A 29 4.77 -14.08 -0.31
C ALA A 29 3.32 -14.21 0.15
N GLU A 30 2.98 -13.67 1.32
CA GLU A 30 1.62 -13.76 1.86
C GLU A 30 0.69 -12.70 1.33
N ILE A 31 1.20 -11.71 0.60
CA ILE A 31 0.39 -10.62 0.09
C ILE A 31 0.60 -10.42 -1.41
N GLY A 32 -0.35 -9.76 -2.05
CA GLY A 32 -0.31 -9.44 -3.46
C GLY A 32 -1.32 -8.34 -3.75
N GLU A 33 -1.56 -8.07 -5.03
CA GLU A 33 -2.46 -6.98 -5.43
C GLU A 33 -3.88 -7.17 -4.91
N ALA A 34 -4.34 -8.40 -4.83
CA ALA A 34 -5.70 -8.70 -4.40
C ALA A 34 -5.87 -8.74 -2.87
N THR A 35 -4.79 -8.61 -2.11
CA THR A 35 -4.88 -8.60 -0.65
C THR A 35 -5.77 -7.46 -0.20
N ALA A 36 -6.79 -7.78 0.59
CA ALA A 36 -7.81 -6.83 1.00
C ALA A 36 -7.68 -6.44 2.47
N TYR A 37 -8.22 -5.28 2.79
CA TYR A 37 -8.27 -4.77 4.16
C TYR A 37 -8.84 -5.84 5.09
N GLU A 38 -8.17 -6.03 6.20
CA GLU A 38 -8.54 -7.03 7.23
C GLU A 38 -8.38 -8.49 6.81
N SER A 39 -7.93 -8.76 5.59
CA SER A 39 -7.67 -10.15 5.18
C SER A 39 -6.37 -10.69 5.78
N VAL A 40 -5.50 -9.82 6.26
CA VAL A 40 -4.32 -10.20 7.04
C VAL A 40 -4.39 -9.52 8.40
N PRO A 41 -3.96 -10.20 9.47
CA PRO A 41 -4.12 -9.67 10.83
C PRO A 41 -3.49 -8.29 11.06
N GLY A 42 -2.40 -8.01 10.38
CA GLY A 42 -1.70 -6.73 10.56
C GLY A 42 -2.29 -5.56 9.80
N TRP A 43 -3.30 -5.78 8.96
CA TRP A 43 -3.93 -4.68 8.22
C TRP A 43 -5.19 -4.24 8.94
N ASP A 44 -5.00 -3.39 9.94
CA ASP A 44 -6.07 -2.77 10.71
C ASP A 44 -6.09 -1.26 10.42
N SER A 45 -6.96 -0.52 11.10
CA SER A 45 -7.13 0.91 10.84
C SER A 45 -5.86 1.72 11.12
N VAL A 46 -5.09 1.33 12.12
CA VAL A 46 -3.83 2.03 12.44
C VAL A 46 -2.78 1.77 11.37
N ASN A 47 -2.60 0.51 10.99
CA ASN A 47 -1.62 0.16 9.98
C ASN A 47 -2.05 0.59 8.57
N HIS A 48 -3.35 0.77 8.35
CA HIS A 48 -3.83 1.35 7.10
C HIS A 48 -3.27 2.77 6.91
N LEU A 49 -3.43 3.61 7.93
CA LEU A 49 -2.89 4.97 7.89
C LEU A 49 -1.37 4.97 7.84
N ARG A 50 -0.75 4.04 8.56
CA ARG A 50 0.70 3.92 8.55
C ARG A 50 1.21 3.59 7.15
N LEU A 51 0.54 2.66 6.46
CA LEU A 51 0.93 2.30 5.10
C LEU A 51 0.80 3.49 4.15
N VAL A 52 -0.30 4.26 4.28
CA VAL A 52 -0.47 5.48 3.49
C VAL A 52 0.72 6.43 3.70
N MET A 53 1.03 6.73 4.95
CA MET A 53 2.09 7.68 5.28
C MET A 53 3.47 7.21 4.83
N GLU A 54 3.77 5.94 5.06
CA GLU A 54 5.06 5.38 4.68
C GLU A 54 5.22 5.32 3.16
N THR A 55 4.14 5.01 2.46
CA THR A 55 4.16 4.97 0.99
C THR A 55 4.39 6.36 0.43
N GLU A 56 3.70 7.35 0.97
CA GLU A 56 3.89 8.75 0.53
C GLU A 56 5.32 9.19 0.74
N ARG A 57 5.88 8.85 1.90
CA ARG A 57 7.25 9.22 2.23
C ARG A 57 8.27 8.51 1.35
N ALA A 58 8.12 7.21 1.20
CA ALA A 58 9.13 6.39 0.50
C ALA A 58 9.15 6.65 -1.01
N PHE A 59 7.98 6.92 -1.59
CA PHE A 59 7.87 7.01 -3.06
C PHE A 59 7.50 8.40 -3.58
N GLY A 60 7.31 9.36 -2.68
CA GLY A 60 6.97 10.72 -3.09
C GLY A 60 5.59 10.85 -3.72
N VAL A 61 4.68 9.94 -3.39
CA VAL A 61 3.32 9.95 -3.93
C VAL A 61 2.37 10.60 -2.93
N ARG A 62 1.16 10.93 -3.38
CA ARG A 62 0.12 11.51 -2.53
C ARG A 62 -1.18 10.77 -2.70
N TYR A 63 -1.82 10.48 -1.57
CA TYR A 63 -3.16 9.90 -1.56
C TYR A 63 -4.12 10.96 -1.03
N PRO A 64 -5.09 11.42 -1.84
CA PRO A 64 -6.09 12.38 -1.36
C PRO A 64 -6.81 11.84 -0.14
N LEU A 65 -7.10 12.69 0.83
CA LEU A 65 -7.73 12.28 2.08
C LEU A 65 -9.02 11.50 1.85
N GLU A 66 -9.83 11.93 0.89
CA GLU A 66 -11.10 11.28 0.60
C GLU A 66 -10.93 9.89 -0.02
N ARG A 67 -9.74 9.59 -0.53
CA ARG A 67 -9.45 8.27 -1.09
C ARG A 67 -9.00 7.25 -0.06
N ILE A 68 -8.44 7.72 1.06
CA ILE A 68 -7.83 6.83 2.05
C ILE A 68 -8.79 5.74 2.53
N PRO A 69 -10.05 6.03 2.88
CA PRO A 69 -10.97 4.95 3.30
C PRO A 69 -11.38 4.02 2.16
N ARG A 70 -11.08 4.39 0.93
CA ARG A 70 -11.44 3.57 -0.25
C ARG A 70 -10.28 2.69 -0.75
N LEU A 71 -9.12 2.79 -0.11
CA LEU A 71 -7.98 1.95 -0.46
C LEU A 71 -8.16 0.60 0.25
N THR A 72 -9.02 -0.23 -0.30
CA THR A 72 -9.42 -1.49 0.35
C THR A 72 -8.63 -2.71 -0.09
N THR A 73 -7.83 -2.58 -1.15
CA THR A 73 -6.90 -3.63 -1.59
C THR A 73 -5.55 -2.99 -1.83
N LEU A 74 -4.49 -3.81 -1.89
CA LEU A 74 -3.18 -3.27 -2.22
C LEU A 74 -3.13 -2.76 -3.65
N ALA A 75 -3.92 -3.34 -4.56
CA ALA A 75 -4.05 -2.80 -5.92
C ALA A 75 -4.56 -1.36 -5.91
N ASP A 76 -5.46 -1.03 -4.99
CA ASP A 76 -5.98 0.34 -4.88
C ASP A 76 -4.87 1.34 -4.57
N PHE A 77 -3.91 0.96 -3.72
CA PHE A 77 -2.75 1.80 -3.41
C PHE A 77 -1.88 2.05 -4.64
N LEU A 78 -1.78 1.06 -5.52
CA LEU A 78 -0.93 1.16 -6.70
C LEU A 78 -1.57 2.01 -7.80
N GLU A 79 -2.89 2.10 -7.81
CA GLU A 79 -3.62 2.72 -8.92
C GLU A 79 -4.26 4.08 -8.59
N ALA A 80 -4.14 4.51 -7.38
CA ALA A 80 -4.76 5.76 -6.94
C ALA A 80 -4.18 7.03 -7.58
#